data_c1ac80f27c136f142cf6caa4f2a750a6
#
_entry.id   c1ac80f27c136f142cf6caa4f2a750a6
#
_cell.length_a   1.000
_cell.length_b   1.000
_cell.length_c   1.000
_cell.angle_alpha   90.00
_cell.angle_beta   90.00
_cell.angle_gamma   90.00
#
_symmetry.space_group_name_H-M   'P 1'
#
loop_
_entity.id
_entity.type
_entity.pdbx_description
1 polymer ?
#
loop_
_entity_poly.entity_id
_entity_poly.type
_entity_poly.pdbx_seq_one_letter_code
_entity_poly.pdbx_strand_id
1 'polypeptide(L)'
;MVTRSSGFSLIELVIVMVILGIIIAASSSRLRDITVNVRINSAANQITSDIDQAKSMSMGRRKQIKFVFNQNNETYTIYEENNLFTDYPGSLNGVVSLSETNNSGVDITSVNLNGTNILTFDKWGTCLQGGEIILNQYKEIHVKKITGFWEIKNL
;
A
#
# COMPACT_ATOMS: atom_id res chain seq x y z
N MET A 1 64.70 -2.90 -9.38
CA MET A 1 63.72 -1.83 -9.65
C MET A 1 62.84 -1.70 -8.42
N VAL A 2 63.07 -0.71 -7.55
CA VAL A 2 62.33 -0.53 -6.30
C VAL A 2 61.14 0.35 -6.57
N THR A 3 59.94 -0.22 -6.54
CA THR A 3 58.67 0.54 -6.65
C THR A 3 58.49 1.32 -5.35
N ARG A 4 58.54 2.65 -5.40
CA ARG A 4 58.16 3.53 -4.30
C ARG A 4 56.66 3.40 -4.09
N SER A 5 56.21 2.80 -3.00
CA SER A 5 54.83 2.89 -2.52
C SER A 5 54.64 4.33 -2.01
N SER A 6 53.88 5.14 -2.70
CA SER A 6 53.42 6.44 -2.20
C SER A 6 52.37 6.17 -1.10
N GLY A 7 52.70 6.47 0.15
CA GLY A 7 51.77 6.44 1.26
C GLY A 7 50.78 7.62 1.17
N PHE A 8 49.52 7.40 1.56
CA PHE A 8 48.50 8.46 1.67
C PHE A 8 48.89 9.50 2.72
N SER A 9 48.73 10.77 2.39
CA SER A 9 48.90 11.87 3.34
C SER A 9 47.73 11.93 4.30
N LEU A 10 47.97 12.27 5.58
CA LEU A 10 46.92 12.42 6.58
C LEU A 10 45.86 13.46 6.16
N ILE A 11 46.30 14.53 5.49
CA ILE A 11 45.38 15.57 4.98
C ILE A 11 44.48 15.03 3.86
N GLU A 12 44.98 14.15 3.02
CA GLU A 12 44.21 13.54 1.93
C GLU A 12 43.09 12.64 2.47
N LEU A 13 43.38 11.89 3.54
CA LEU A 13 42.38 11.07 4.22
C LEU A 13 41.29 11.94 4.87
N VAL A 14 41.65 13.05 5.48
CA VAL A 14 40.69 13.99 6.09
C VAL A 14 39.77 14.60 5.02
N ILE A 15 40.33 15.03 3.88
CA ILE A 15 39.55 15.60 2.77
C ILE A 15 38.57 14.58 2.22
N VAL A 16 38.98 13.33 2.03
CA VAL A 16 38.10 12.25 1.56
C VAL A 16 36.96 12.00 2.55
N MET A 17 37.25 11.97 3.85
CA MET A 17 36.18 11.80 4.87
C MET A 17 35.17 12.94 4.87
N VAL A 18 35.63 14.18 4.70
CA VAL A 18 34.73 15.35 4.61
C VAL A 18 33.83 15.27 3.37
N ILE A 19 34.39 14.95 2.21
CA ILE A 19 33.64 14.80 0.96
C ILE A 19 32.60 13.67 1.08
N LEU A 20 33.00 12.51 1.63
CA LEU A 20 32.08 11.39 1.85
C LEU A 20 30.95 11.78 2.81
N GLY A 21 31.26 12.51 3.88
CA GLY A 21 30.25 13.00 4.82
C GLY A 21 29.22 13.91 4.17
N ILE A 22 29.62 14.80 3.28
CA ILE A 22 28.73 15.68 2.53
C ILE A 22 27.82 14.87 1.57
N ILE A 23 28.40 13.91 0.85
CA ILE A 23 27.65 13.06 -0.08
C ILE A 23 26.61 12.21 0.65
N ILE A 24 26.97 11.61 1.80
CA ILE A 24 26.05 10.81 2.62
C ILE A 24 24.91 11.69 3.15
N ALA A 25 25.21 12.89 3.65
CA ALA A 25 24.21 13.82 4.15
C ALA A 25 23.22 14.25 3.05
N ALA A 26 23.71 14.52 1.84
CA ALA A 26 22.88 14.92 0.70
C ALA A 26 22.00 13.77 0.16
N SER A 27 22.44 12.51 0.33
CA SER A 27 21.73 11.33 -0.18
C SER A 27 20.58 10.88 0.74
N SER A 28 20.64 11.22 2.01
CA SER A 28 19.70 10.72 3.04
C SER A 28 18.25 11.15 2.83
N SER A 29 18.01 12.34 2.30
CA SER A 29 16.64 12.86 2.05
C SER A 29 15.94 12.15 0.90
N ARG A 30 16.64 11.85 -0.18
CA ARG A 30 16.08 11.19 -1.37
C ARG A 30 15.67 9.73 -1.12
N LEU A 31 16.37 9.04 -0.23
CA LEU A 31 16.05 7.65 0.12
C LEU A 31 14.71 7.52 0.86
N ARG A 32 14.33 8.50 1.67
CA ARG A 32 13.05 8.52 2.39
C ARG A 32 11.87 8.59 1.42
N ASP A 33 11.92 9.49 0.46
CA ASP A 33 10.82 9.69 -0.50
C ASP A 33 10.60 8.46 -1.39
N ILE A 34 11.67 7.81 -1.82
CA ILE A 34 11.60 6.57 -2.59
C ILE A 34 10.92 5.46 -1.76
N THR A 35 11.29 5.32 -0.51
CA THR A 35 10.75 4.27 0.37
C THR A 35 9.25 4.47 0.61
N VAL A 36 8.79 5.70 0.84
CA VAL A 36 7.37 6.02 1.03
C VAL A 36 6.57 5.69 -0.22
N ASN A 37 7.04 6.11 -1.40
CA ASN A 37 6.35 5.83 -2.66
C ASN A 37 6.25 4.32 -2.96
N VAL A 38 7.29 3.54 -2.66
CA VAL A 38 7.26 2.09 -2.81
C VAL A 38 6.21 1.47 -1.90
N ARG A 39 6.10 1.93 -0.64
CA ARG A 39 5.11 1.43 0.31
C ARG A 39 3.68 1.78 -0.11
N ILE A 40 3.43 3.00 -0.57
CA ILE A 40 2.11 3.41 -1.08
C ILE A 40 1.72 2.55 -2.29
N ASN A 41 2.64 2.30 -3.21
CA ASN A 41 2.39 1.43 -4.36
C ASN A 41 2.10 -0.01 -3.92
N SER A 42 2.85 -0.53 -2.96
CA SER A 42 2.63 -1.87 -2.40
C SER A 42 1.24 -1.99 -1.76
N ALA A 43 0.85 -1.01 -0.95
CA ALA A 43 -0.46 -0.97 -0.32
C ALA A 43 -1.61 -0.85 -1.34
N ALA A 44 -1.44 -0.02 -2.37
CA ALA A 44 -2.43 0.08 -3.44
C ALA A 44 -2.59 -1.24 -4.20
N ASN A 45 -1.48 -1.91 -4.51
CA ASN A 45 -1.49 -3.22 -5.16
C ASN A 45 -2.11 -4.31 -4.25
N GLN A 46 -1.88 -4.25 -2.96
CA GLN A 46 -2.51 -5.15 -1.98
C GLN A 46 -4.03 -4.96 -1.98
N ILE A 47 -4.52 -3.74 -1.84
CA ILE A 47 -5.96 -3.44 -1.84
C ILE A 47 -6.60 -3.92 -3.15
N THR A 48 -5.99 -3.64 -4.30
CA THR A 48 -6.54 -4.04 -5.60
C THR A 48 -6.53 -5.54 -5.81
N SER A 49 -5.48 -6.23 -5.36
CA SER A 49 -5.42 -7.69 -5.36
C SER A 49 -6.51 -8.31 -4.48
N ASP A 50 -6.74 -7.74 -3.29
CA ASP A 50 -7.80 -8.19 -2.40
C ASP A 50 -9.19 -7.93 -2.97
N ILE A 51 -9.40 -6.83 -3.69
CA ILE A 51 -10.63 -6.54 -4.44
C ILE A 51 -10.91 -7.63 -5.49
N ASP A 52 -9.90 -7.97 -6.30
CA ASP A 52 -10.03 -9.02 -7.32
C ASP A 52 -10.27 -10.40 -6.70
N GLN A 53 -9.57 -10.70 -5.61
CA GLN A 53 -9.74 -11.93 -4.86
C GLN A 53 -11.15 -12.05 -4.27
N ALA A 54 -11.64 -10.99 -3.62
CA ALA A 54 -12.98 -10.96 -3.05
C ALA A 54 -14.08 -11.13 -4.10
N LYS A 55 -13.92 -10.48 -5.26
CA LYS A 55 -14.82 -10.67 -6.39
C LYS A 55 -14.83 -12.14 -6.85
N SER A 56 -13.66 -12.74 -7.00
CA SER A 56 -13.54 -14.15 -7.39
C SER A 56 -14.14 -15.08 -6.35
N MET A 57 -13.89 -14.83 -5.06
CA MET A 57 -14.43 -15.62 -3.96
C MET A 57 -15.94 -15.46 -3.84
N SER A 58 -16.49 -14.26 -4.06
CA SER A 58 -17.95 -14.06 -4.03
C SER A 58 -18.68 -14.91 -5.05
N MET A 59 -18.13 -15.01 -6.26
CA MET A 59 -18.65 -15.89 -7.33
C MET A 59 -18.46 -17.38 -7.00
N GLY A 60 -17.27 -17.75 -6.56
CA GLY A 60 -16.92 -19.16 -6.28
C GLY A 60 -17.70 -19.73 -5.11
N ARG A 61 -17.89 -18.96 -4.05
CA ARG A 61 -18.62 -19.36 -2.84
C ARG A 61 -20.12 -19.07 -2.92
N ARG A 62 -20.56 -18.29 -3.91
CA ARG A 62 -21.93 -17.79 -4.06
C ARG A 62 -22.45 -17.04 -2.83
N LYS A 63 -21.57 -16.27 -2.21
CA LYS A 63 -21.85 -15.46 -1.03
C LYS A 63 -21.41 -14.03 -1.23
N GLN A 64 -22.07 -13.11 -0.55
CA GLN A 64 -21.66 -11.72 -0.55
C GLN A 64 -20.35 -11.57 0.21
N ILE A 65 -19.40 -10.80 -0.35
CA ILE A 65 -18.17 -10.39 0.34
C ILE A 65 -18.14 -8.87 0.45
N LYS A 66 -17.86 -8.38 1.64
CA LYS A 66 -17.91 -6.98 1.99
C LYS A 66 -16.61 -6.55 2.67
N PHE A 67 -16.04 -5.44 2.21
CA PHE A 67 -14.96 -4.72 2.87
C PHE A 67 -15.54 -3.53 3.61
N VAL A 68 -15.06 -3.29 4.81
CA VAL A 68 -15.33 -2.10 5.61
C VAL A 68 -14.01 -1.42 5.91
N PHE A 69 -13.76 -0.28 5.29
CA PHE A 69 -12.53 0.49 5.48
C PHE A 69 -12.60 1.32 6.75
N ASN A 70 -11.50 1.36 7.49
CA ASN A 70 -11.32 2.18 8.68
C ASN A 70 -10.10 3.10 8.51
N GLN A 71 -10.37 4.37 8.22
CA GLN A 71 -9.35 5.39 8.00
C GLN A 71 -8.52 5.69 9.27
N ASN A 72 -9.12 5.58 10.46
CA ASN A 72 -8.43 5.92 11.70
C ASN A 72 -7.36 4.89 12.10
N ASN A 73 -7.54 3.65 11.69
CA ASN A 73 -6.66 2.53 12.05
C ASN A 73 -5.86 2.00 10.85
N GLU A 74 -6.00 2.62 9.67
CA GLU A 74 -5.34 2.18 8.43
C GLU A 74 -5.62 0.71 8.10
N THR A 75 -6.87 0.28 8.31
CA THR A 75 -7.29 -1.12 8.15
C THR A 75 -8.51 -1.24 7.27
N TYR A 76 -8.74 -2.44 6.75
CA TYR A 76 -10.05 -2.85 6.27
C TYR A 76 -10.39 -4.23 6.79
N THR A 77 -11.66 -4.39 7.13
CA THR A 77 -12.22 -5.63 7.67
C THR A 77 -13.07 -6.31 6.63
N ILE A 78 -12.97 -7.62 6.51
CA ILE A 78 -13.63 -8.40 5.48
C ILE A 78 -14.72 -9.26 6.11
N TYR A 79 -15.90 -9.22 5.50
CA TYR A 79 -17.07 -9.98 5.93
C TYR A 79 -17.55 -10.89 4.80
N GLU A 80 -17.92 -12.12 5.15
CA GLU A 80 -18.70 -13.02 4.31
C GLU A 80 -20.15 -12.94 4.77
N GLU A 81 -21.03 -12.35 3.95
CA GLU A 81 -22.40 -11.98 4.32
C GLU A 81 -22.39 -11.01 5.52
N ASN A 82 -22.85 -11.44 6.69
CA ASN A 82 -22.84 -10.62 7.90
C ASN A 82 -21.82 -11.09 8.95
N ASN A 83 -21.05 -12.13 8.63
CA ASN A 83 -20.07 -12.71 9.55
C ASN A 83 -18.66 -12.23 9.19
N LEU A 84 -17.84 -11.99 10.20
CA LEU A 84 -16.44 -11.70 10.03
C LEU A 84 -15.76 -12.86 9.31
N PHE A 85 -15.06 -12.59 8.21
CA PHE A 85 -14.40 -13.62 7.40
C PHE A 85 -12.96 -13.84 7.90
N THR A 86 -12.85 -14.60 9.00
CA THR A 86 -11.57 -14.84 9.69
C THR A 86 -10.53 -15.57 8.86
N ASP A 87 -10.98 -16.42 7.93
CA ASP A 87 -10.12 -17.24 7.06
C ASP A 87 -9.82 -16.56 5.72
N TYR A 88 -10.03 -15.23 5.61
CA TYR A 88 -9.69 -14.51 4.39
C TYR A 88 -8.17 -14.52 4.20
N PRO A 89 -7.66 -14.95 3.02
CA PRO A 89 -6.22 -15.01 2.76
C PRO A 89 -5.54 -13.65 2.91
N GLY A 90 -4.43 -13.60 3.62
CA GLY A 90 -3.68 -12.34 3.85
C GLY A 90 -4.23 -11.45 4.96
N SER A 91 -5.33 -11.84 5.62
CA SER A 91 -5.86 -11.14 6.79
C SER A 91 -5.43 -11.78 8.10
N LEU A 92 -5.40 -10.99 9.16
CA LEU A 92 -5.30 -11.48 10.54
C LEU A 92 -6.71 -11.45 11.14
N ASN A 93 -7.34 -12.63 11.25
CA ASN A 93 -8.71 -12.76 11.75
C ASN A 93 -9.72 -11.88 11.00
N GLY A 94 -9.65 -11.81 9.67
CA GLY A 94 -10.54 -11.03 8.84
C GLY A 94 -10.24 -9.53 8.77
N VAL A 95 -9.14 -9.08 9.38
CA VAL A 95 -8.67 -7.69 9.33
C VAL A 95 -7.35 -7.62 8.57
N VAL A 96 -7.25 -6.70 7.63
CA VAL A 96 -6.01 -6.37 6.93
C VAL A 96 -5.55 -4.99 7.39
N SER A 97 -4.33 -4.92 7.92
CA SER A 97 -3.69 -3.67 8.32
C SER A 97 -2.69 -3.22 7.26
N LEU A 98 -2.77 -1.95 6.90
CA LEU A 98 -1.78 -1.32 6.00
C LEU A 98 -0.60 -0.74 6.78
N SER A 99 -0.71 -0.59 8.10
CA SER A 99 0.33 0.03 8.94
C SER A 99 1.26 -0.98 9.60
N GLU A 100 0.83 -2.22 9.82
CA GLU A 100 1.56 -3.22 10.62
C GLU A 100 2.54 -4.09 9.83
N THR A 101 2.46 -4.08 8.50
CA THR A 101 3.32 -4.87 7.62
C THR A 101 4.40 -4.00 6.96
N ASN A 102 4.93 -4.42 5.84
CA ASN A 102 5.94 -3.69 5.05
C ASN A 102 5.49 -2.29 4.57
N ASN A 103 4.25 -1.91 4.86
CA ASN A 103 3.60 -0.66 4.43
C ASN A 103 3.50 0.39 5.55
N SER A 104 4.32 0.32 6.60
CA SER A 104 4.31 1.32 7.68
C SER A 104 4.46 2.75 7.13
N GLY A 105 3.55 3.65 7.53
CA GLY A 105 3.48 5.04 7.04
C GLY A 105 2.58 5.22 5.82
N VAL A 106 1.79 4.20 5.44
CA VAL A 106 0.68 4.34 4.50
C VAL A 106 -0.57 4.76 5.27
N ASP A 107 -1.20 5.82 4.80
CA ASP A 107 -2.40 6.45 5.37
C ASP A 107 -3.57 6.30 4.39
N ILE A 108 -4.71 5.82 4.87
CA ILE A 108 -5.97 5.85 4.11
C ILE A 108 -6.60 7.23 4.32
N THR A 109 -6.22 8.17 3.49
CA THR A 109 -6.64 9.57 3.62
C THR A 109 -8.14 9.76 3.41
N SER A 110 -8.73 9.05 2.46
CA SER A 110 -10.15 9.15 2.15
C SER A 110 -10.69 7.86 1.54
N VAL A 111 -11.91 7.52 1.90
CA VAL A 111 -12.70 6.46 1.25
C VAL A 111 -14.08 7.00 0.96
N ASN A 112 -14.45 7.03 -0.30
CA ASN A 112 -15.77 7.43 -0.75
C ASN A 112 -16.30 6.44 -1.78
N LEU A 113 -16.98 5.42 -1.31
CA LEU A 113 -17.58 4.38 -2.12
C LEU A 113 -19.10 4.58 -2.16
N ASN A 114 -19.55 5.47 -3.05
CA ASN A 114 -20.96 5.88 -3.15
C ASN A 114 -21.49 6.46 -1.82
N GLY A 115 -20.72 7.33 -1.17
CA GLY A 115 -21.07 7.98 0.10
C GLY A 115 -20.85 7.11 1.35
N THR A 116 -20.20 5.96 1.21
CA THR A 116 -19.87 5.04 2.31
C THR A 116 -18.41 4.66 2.31
N ASN A 117 -17.94 3.99 3.36
CA ASN A 117 -16.63 3.34 3.44
C ASN A 117 -16.72 1.82 3.19
N ILE A 118 -17.75 1.37 2.47
CA ILE A 118 -18.06 -0.04 2.27
C ILE A 118 -17.98 -0.39 0.79
N LEU A 119 -17.21 -1.42 0.45
CA LEU A 119 -17.19 -2.06 -0.86
C LEU A 119 -17.80 -3.45 -0.76
N THR A 120 -18.78 -3.74 -1.60
CA THR A 120 -19.50 -5.02 -1.54
C THR A 120 -19.56 -5.68 -2.90
N PHE A 121 -19.24 -6.96 -2.94
CA PHE A 121 -19.49 -7.85 -4.05
C PHE A 121 -20.65 -8.79 -3.71
N ASP A 122 -21.67 -8.83 -4.56
CA ASP A 122 -22.73 -9.79 -4.42
C ASP A 122 -22.29 -11.22 -4.80
N LYS A 123 -23.14 -12.20 -4.63
CA LYS A 123 -22.87 -13.61 -4.94
C LYS A 123 -22.58 -13.90 -6.43
N TRP A 124 -22.79 -12.93 -7.29
CA TRP A 124 -22.51 -13.01 -8.73
C TRP A 124 -21.22 -12.26 -9.10
N GLY A 125 -20.55 -11.65 -8.14
CA GLY A 125 -19.35 -10.83 -8.36
C GLY A 125 -19.65 -9.41 -8.82
N THR A 126 -20.91 -8.95 -8.71
CA THR A 126 -21.30 -7.59 -9.04
C THR A 126 -20.86 -6.65 -7.93
N CYS A 127 -20.13 -5.62 -8.27
CA CYS A 127 -19.74 -4.57 -7.34
C CYS A 127 -20.92 -3.61 -7.10
N LEU A 128 -21.41 -3.56 -5.88
CA LEU A 128 -22.60 -2.77 -5.55
C LEU A 128 -22.29 -1.29 -5.35
N GLN A 129 -21.08 -0.96 -4.90
CA GLN A 129 -20.60 0.41 -4.73
C GLN A 129 -19.43 0.66 -5.67
N GLY A 130 -19.33 1.86 -6.19
CA GLY A 130 -18.15 2.34 -6.89
C GLY A 130 -17.67 3.64 -6.26
N GLY A 131 -16.45 4.05 -6.51
CA GLY A 131 -15.90 5.28 -5.95
C GLY A 131 -14.40 5.23 -5.78
N GLU A 132 -13.88 5.90 -4.78
CA GLU A 132 -12.48 6.23 -4.65
C GLU A 132 -11.94 5.86 -3.27
N ILE A 133 -10.71 5.33 -3.25
CA ILE A 133 -9.91 5.11 -2.06
C ILE A 133 -8.60 5.88 -2.28
N ILE A 134 -8.29 6.84 -1.42
CA ILE A 134 -7.11 7.70 -1.52
C ILE A 134 -6.10 7.34 -0.44
N LEU A 135 -4.87 7.08 -0.87
CA LEU A 135 -3.74 6.77 0.00
C LEU A 135 -2.76 7.93 0.02
N ASN A 136 -2.38 8.39 1.21
CA ASN A 136 -1.38 9.45 1.46
C ASN A 136 -1.59 10.74 0.65
N GLN A 137 -2.80 11.03 0.15
CA GLN A 137 -3.12 12.15 -0.76
C GLN A 137 -2.39 12.10 -2.12
N TYR A 138 -1.70 11.02 -2.43
CA TYR A 138 -0.90 10.89 -3.67
C TYR A 138 -1.43 9.83 -4.62
N LYS A 139 -2.18 8.86 -4.12
CA LYS A 139 -2.62 7.73 -4.94
C LYS A 139 -4.10 7.45 -4.74
N GLU A 140 -4.81 7.43 -5.84
CA GLU A 140 -6.23 7.10 -5.91
C GLU A 140 -6.41 5.70 -6.49
N ILE A 141 -7.22 4.88 -5.85
CA ILE A 141 -7.76 3.64 -6.38
C ILE A 141 -9.23 3.91 -6.71
N HIS A 142 -9.53 4.03 -7.99
CA HIS A 142 -10.90 4.21 -8.47
C HIS A 142 -11.53 2.86 -8.79
N VAL A 143 -12.65 2.54 -8.13
CA VAL A 143 -13.39 1.28 -8.33
C VAL A 143 -14.68 1.55 -9.09
N LYS A 144 -14.88 0.87 -10.21
CA LYS A 144 -16.09 1.01 -11.03
C LYS A 144 -17.22 0.17 -10.46
N LYS A 145 -18.38 0.80 -10.24
CA LYS A 145 -19.61 0.12 -9.88
C LYS A 145 -19.97 -0.93 -10.95
N ILE A 146 -20.64 -1.98 -10.54
CA ILE A 146 -21.08 -3.14 -11.35
C ILE A 146 -19.93 -4.10 -11.67
N THR A 147 -18.89 -3.63 -12.33
CA THR A 147 -17.79 -4.51 -12.75
C THR A 147 -16.76 -4.79 -11.66
N GLY A 148 -16.63 -3.88 -10.69
CA GLY A 148 -15.54 -3.90 -9.72
C GLY A 148 -14.15 -3.72 -10.36
N PHE A 149 -14.10 -3.28 -11.62
CA PHE A 149 -12.83 -2.94 -12.26
C PHE A 149 -12.23 -1.72 -11.57
N TRP A 150 -10.96 -1.77 -11.31
CA TRP A 150 -10.24 -0.70 -10.64
C TRP A 150 -9.18 -0.06 -11.54
N GLU A 151 -8.84 1.15 -11.24
CA GLU A 151 -7.78 1.93 -11.88
C GLU A 151 -6.99 2.67 -10.82
N ILE A 152 -5.67 2.62 -10.90
CA ILE A 152 -4.80 3.36 -9.98
C ILE A 152 -4.31 4.61 -10.69
N LYS A 153 -4.49 5.78 -10.03
CA LYS A 153 -4.03 7.09 -10.50
C LYS A 153 -3.11 7.74 -9.49
N ASN A 154 -2.17 8.54 -9.97
CA ASN A 154 -1.42 9.47 -9.13
C ASN A 154 -2.17 10.80 -9.10
N LEU A 155 -2.34 11.38 -7.92
CA LEU A 155 -2.96 12.68 -7.69
C LEU A 155 -1.93 13.80 -7.73
#